data_216a4a16c6078a23bdb2eb13a5307984
#
_entry.id   216a4a16c6078a23bdb2eb13a5307984
#
_cell.length_a   1.000
_cell.length_b   1.000
_cell.length_c   1.000
_cell.angle_alpha   90.00
_cell.angle_beta   90.00
_cell.angle_gamma   90.00
#
_symmetry.space_group_name_H-M   'P 1'
#
loop_
_entity.id
_entity.type
_entity.pdbx_description
1 polymer ?
#
loop_
_entity_poly.entity_id
_entity_poly.type
_entity_poly.pdbx_seq_one_letter_code
_entity_poly.pdbx_strand_id
1 'polypeptide(L)'
;MKRYVFRRLFVAIPSLLIASLIVFSLPRLLPGDVVQLMLEEKAYGKDLDDLRVKLGLNRPMYIQYVEWLGQILRGDLGQSLWTSRPVLEELTRRLPVSLELGVLALFFAIVIAVPIGVLAAVRQDSMADYAMRSMAILGLSVPGFWIATLAILLPAIWWGWSPPIQFTAFSANPWAHVAQFLLPAFILGIASAAAIMRLTRGTLLEVLRQDYVRTAWSKGLRERVVVLKHSLKNALIPVITVLGIQVAQILGGTVIFESIFGLPGMGRFLFDAINQRDYPVIQGVNLLIVTVVVTVNLVVDAFYAFLDPRIRY
;
A
#
# COMPACT_ATOMS: atom_id res chain seq x y z
N MET A 1 -5.71 -20.24 19.46
CA MET A 1 -5.07 -18.99 19.06
C MET A 1 -3.54 -19.07 19.01
N LYS A 2 -2.82 -19.44 20.07
CA LYS A 2 -1.33 -19.51 20.05
C LYS A 2 -0.79 -20.40 18.92
N ARG A 3 -1.33 -21.62 18.74
CA ARG A 3 -0.92 -22.56 17.69
C ARG A 3 -1.17 -22.03 16.27
N TYR A 4 -2.28 -21.33 16.05
CA TYR A 4 -2.62 -20.72 14.76
C TYR A 4 -1.63 -19.60 14.40
N VAL A 5 -1.38 -18.66 15.33
CA VAL A 5 -0.42 -17.57 15.15
C VAL A 5 0.98 -18.12 14.90
N PHE A 6 1.41 -19.13 15.66
CA PHE A 6 2.71 -19.77 15.47
C PHE A 6 2.87 -20.43 14.09
N ARG A 7 1.81 -21.13 13.63
CA ARG A 7 1.79 -21.71 12.26
C ARG A 7 1.90 -20.64 11.19
N ARG A 8 1.21 -19.51 11.36
CA ARG A 8 1.26 -18.37 10.41
C ARG A 8 2.63 -17.71 10.39
N LEU A 9 3.26 -17.51 11.55
CA LEU A 9 4.63 -17.03 11.65
C LEU A 9 5.62 -18.00 10.98
N PHE A 10 5.44 -19.29 11.15
CA PHE A 10 6.28 -20.30 10.50
C PHE A 10 6.16 -20.25 8.97
N VAL A 11 4.97 -20.03 8.42
CA VAL A 11 4.74 -19.88 6.98
C VAL A 11 5.28 -18.53 6.46
N ALA A 12 5.31 -17.50 7.29
CA ALA A 12 5.87 -16.20 6.91
C ALA A 12 7.37 -16.25 6.61
N ILE A 13 8.13 -17.12 7.29
CA ILE A 13 9.58 -17.25 7.09
C ILE A 13 9.93 -17.69 5.66
N PRO A 14 9.40 -18.81 5.12
CA PRO A 14 9.64 -19.18 3.72
C PRO A 14 9.19 -18.10 2.73
N SER A 15 8.06 -17.43 3.01
CA SER A 15 7.55 -16.34 2.15
C SER A 15 8.54 -15.17 2.09
N LEU A 16 9.10 -14.76 3.24
CA LEU A 16 10.12 -13.72 3.31
C LEU A 16 11.43 -14.14 2.63
N LEU A 17 11.83 -15.41 2.75
CA LEU A 17 13.02 -15.93 2.06
C LEU A 17 12.86 -15.93 0.55
N ILE A 18 11.71 -16.39 0.04
CA ILE A 18 11.41 -16.34 -1.40
C ILE A 18 11.39 -14.89 -1.88
N ALA A 19 10.70 -14.02 -1.14
CA ALA A 19 10.65 -12.60 -1.47
C ALA A 19 12.03 -11.94 -1.44
N SER A 20 12.88 -12.28 -0.48
CA SER A 20 14.26 -11.75 -0.42
C SER A 20 15.09 -12.19 -1.61
N LEU A 21 14.92 -13.43 -2.08
CA LEU A 21 15.59 -13.92 -3.29
C LEU A 21 15.13 -13.16 -4.53
N ILE A 22 13.82 -12.91 -4.67
CA ILE A 22 13.26 -12.12 -5.76
C ILE A 22 13.79 -10.69 -5.71
N VAL A 23 13.70 -10.03 -4.55
CA VAL A 23 14.17 -8.65 -4.34
C VAL A 23 15.65 -8.51 -4.62
N PHE A 24 16.47 -9.49 -4.22
CA PHE A 24 17.89 -9.50 -4.53
C PHE A 24 18.16 -9.62 -6.03
N SER A 25 17.38 -10.44 -6.74
CA SER A 25 17.58 -10.74 -8.16
C SER A 25 17.07 -9.62 -9.06
N LEU A 26 15.98 -8.94 -8.70
CA LEU A 26 15.30 -7.92 -9.52
C LEU A 26 16.25 -6.87 -10.11
N PRO A 27 17.10 -6.17 -9.33
CA PRO A 27 17.97 -5.13 -9.88
C PRO A 27 19.00 -5.69 -10.89
N ARG A 28 19.38 -6.97 -10.73
CA ARG A 28 20.37 -7.66 -11.57
C ARG A 28 19.80 -8.14 -12.90
N LEU A 29 18.46 -8.21 -13.01
CA LEU A 29 17.74 -8.53 -14.25
C LEU A 29 17.49 -7.29 -15.13
N LEU A 30 17.66 -6.09 -14.56
CA LEU A 30 17.53 -4.86 -15.32
C LEU A 30 18.67 -4.76 -16.36
N PRO A 31 18.36 -4.43 -17.62
CA PRO A 31 19.39 -4.28 -18.64
C PRO A 31 20.31 -3.11 -18.34
N GLY A 32 21.63 -3.33 -18.41
CA GLY A 32 22.68 -2.33 -18.17
C GLY A 32 23.36 -2.51 -16.81
N ASP A 33 24.56 -1.94 -16.68
CA ASP A 33 25.43 -2.04 -15.51
C ASP A 33 25.38 -0.76 -14.69
N VAL A 34 25.12 -0.87 -13.38
CA VAL A 34 25.14 0.28 -12.45
C VAL A 34 26.49 1.02 -12.50
N VAL A 35 27.58 0.27 -12.66
CA VAL A 35 28.93 0.84 -12.73
C VAL A 35 29.07 1.71 -13.97
N GLN A 36 28.48 1.30 -15.10
CA GLN A 36 28.50 2.05 -16.34
C GLN A 36 27.74 3.39 -16.22
N LEU A 37 26.55 3.37 -15.59
CA LEU A 37 25.79 4.61 -15.32
C LEU A 37 26.53 5.57 -14.38
N MET A 38 27.16 5.05 -13.33
CA MET A 38 27.94 5.89 -12.39
C MET A 38 29.13 6.57 -13.07
N LEU A 39 29.72 5.91 -14.09
CA LEU A 39 30.82 6.51 -14.85
C LEU A 39 30.34 7.59 -15.81
N GLU A 40 29.21 7.37 -16.48
CA GLU A 40 28.63 8.34 -17.41
C GLU A 40 28.28 9.65 -16.69
N GLU A 41 27.74 9.58 -15.46
CA GLU A 41 27.35 10.78 -14.70
C GLU A 41 28.48 11.42 -13.87
N LYS A 42 29.37 10.62 -13.28
CA LYS A 42 30.40 11.14 -12.37
C LYS A 42 31.77 11.35 -12.99
N ALA A 43 31.90 11.12 -14.31
CA ALA A 43 33.16 11.24 -15.05
C ALA A 43 34.37 10.54 -14.36
N TYR A 44 34.12 9.41 -13.72
CA TYR A 44 35.18 8.58 -13.14
C TYR A 44 35.96 7.88 -14.26
N GLY A 45 36.98 8.54 -14.76
CA GLY A 45 37.76 8.10 -15.91
C GLY A 45 38.77 6.99 -15.63
N LYS A 46 38.67 6.19 -14.59
CA LYS A 46 39.59 5.04 -14.35
C LYS A 46 38.94 3.94 -13.52
N ASP A 47 39.04 2.71 -14.06
CA ASP A 47 38.83 1.41 -13.43
C ASP A 47 37.38 1.02 -13.08
N LEU A 48 36.61 0.71 -14.14
CA LEU A 48 35.36 -0.06 -14.09
C LEU A 48 35.52 -1.35 -13.27
N ASP A 49 36.64 -2.02 -13.45
CA ASP A 49 36.89 -3.30 -12.79
C ASP A 49 37.15 -3.13 -11.29
N ASP A 50 37.85 -2.08 -10.87
CA ASP A 50 38.07 -1.77 -9.47
C ASP A 50 36.75 -1.42 -8.75
N LEU A 51 35.86 -0.70 -9.41
CA LEU A 51 34.56 -0.38 -8.84
C LEU A 51 33.67 -1.63 -8.72
N ARG A 52 33.69 -2.52 -9.71
CA ARG A 52 33.00 -3.82 -9.67
C ARG A 52 33.53 -4.71 -8.54
N VAL A 53 34.86 -4.74 -8.33
CA VAL A 53 35.48 -5.47 -7.22
C VAL A 53 35.06 -4.88 -5.88
N LYS A 54 35.08 -3.56 -5.72
CA LYS A 54 34.65 -2.86 -4.50
C LYS A 54 33.17 -3.13 -4.16
N LEU A 55 32.32 -3.18 -5.17
CA LEU A 55 30.89 -3.49 -5.03
C LEU A 55 30.60 -5.00 -4.91
N GLY A 56 31.63 -5.86 -5.03
CA GLY A 56 31.51 -7.31 -4.95
C GLY A 56 30.75 -7.95 -6.13
N LEU A 57 30.55 -7.22 -7.22
CA LEU A 57 29.78 -7.66 -8.38
C LEU A 57 30.50 -8.76 -9.19
N ASN A 58 31.80 -8.95 -8.98
CA ASN A 58 32.59 -10.00 -9.62
C ASN A 58 32.42 -11.39 -8.99
N ARG A 59 31.72 -11.47 -7.81
CA ARG A 59 31.52 -12.74 -7.12
C ARG A 59 30.31 -13.49 -7.72
N PRO A 60 30.26 -14.84 -7.62
CA PRO A 60 29.09 -15.60 -8.00
C PRO A 60 27.82 -15.10 -7.27
N MET A 61 26.68 -15.08 -7.97
CA MET A 61 25.42 -14.48 -7.44
C MET A 61 24.97 -15.11 -6.10
N TYR A 62 25.20 -16.41 -5.93
CA TYR A 62 24.83 -17.08 -4.66
C TYR A 62 25.66 -16.61 -3.47
N ILE A 63 26.95 -16.27 -3.67
CA ILE A 63 27.80 -15.68 -2.64
C ILE A 63 27.32 -14.29 -2.28
N GLN A 64 27.05 -13.46 -3.29
CA GLN A 64 26.49 -12.11 -3.10
C GLN A 64 25.16 -12.16 -2.32
N TYR A 65 24.28 -13.12 -2.62
CA TYR A 65 23.00 -13.27 -1.92
C TYR A 65 23.20 -13.64 -0.44
N VAL A 66 24.07 -14.60 -0.13
CA VAL A 66 24.32 -15.04 1.25
C VAL A 66 24.95 -13.91 2.07
N GLU A 67 25.91 -13.18 1.51
CA GLU A 67 26.55 -12.02 2.16
C GLU A 67 25.50 -10.92 2.42
N TRP A 68 24.71 -10.57 1.40
CA TRP A 68 23.63 -9.58 1.51
C TRP A 68 22.58 -9.99 2.55
N LEU A 69 22.12 -11.24 2.54
CA LEU A 69 21.17 -11.73 3.53
C LEU A 69 21.76 -11.70 4.94
N GLY A 70 23.04 -12.02 5.08
CA GLY A 70 23.76 -11.93 6.36
C GLY A 70 23.86 -10.49 6.89
N GLN A 71 24.03 -9.49 6.02
CA GLN A 71 24.00 -8.07 6.38
C GLN A 71 22.60 -7.63 6.85
N ILE A 72 21.56 -8.00 6.10
CA ILE A 72 20.17 -7.71 6.47
C ILE A 72 19.80 -8.28 7.84
N LEU A 73 20.19 -9.51 8.13
CA LEU A 73 19.90 -10.14 9.42
C LEU A 73 20.62 -9.43 10.60
N ARG A 74 21.65 -8.64 10.32
CA ARG A 74 22.33 -7.76 11.29
C ARG A 74 21.77 -6.33 11.32
N GLY A 75 20.72 -6.03 10.49
CA GLY A 75 20.12 -4.71 10.38
C GLY A 75 20.84 -3.76 9.43
N ASP A 76 21.81 -4.24 8.66
CA ASP A 76 22.53 -3.45 7.67
C ASP A 76 21.91 -3.66 6.28
N LEU A 77 21.23 -2.61 5.78
CA LEU A 77 20.63 -2.58 4.43
C LEU A 77 21.60 -2.02 3.37
N GLY A 78 22.85 -1.75 3.74
CA GLY A 78 23.85 -1.12 2.89
C GLY A 78 23.72 0.39 2.81
N GLN A 79 24.49 0.97 1.88
CA GLN A 79 24.50 2.40 1.60
C GLN A 79 24.07 2.66 0.17
N SER A 80 23.37 3.77 -0.06
CA SER A 80 23.03 4.24 -1.40
C SER A 80 24.30 4.48 -2.21
N LEU A 81 24.35 3.98 -3.43
CA LEU A 81 25.48 4.14 -4.34
C LEU A 81 25.65 5.60 -4.80
N TRP A 82 24.59 6.38 -4.75
CA TRP A 82 24.56 7.79 -5.21
C TRP A 82 24.79 8.80 -4.08
N THR A 83 24.12 8.59 -2.94
CA THR A 83 24.17 9.53 -1.82
C THR A 83 25.18 9.14 -0.74
N SER A 84 25.69 7.89 -0.78
CA SER A 84 26.57 7.30 0.25
C SER A 84 25.94 7.31 1.66
N ARG A 85 24.62 7.50 1.77
CA ARG A 85 23.90 7.46 3.05
C ARG A 85 23.41 6.05 3.36
N PRO A 86 23.34 5.67 4.64
CA PRO A 86 22.76 4.39 5.04
C PRO A 86 21.30 4.27 4.57
N VAL A 87 20.97 3.19 3.87
CA VAL A 87 19.62 2.96 3.34
C VAL A 87 18.58 2.92 4.48
N LEU A 88 18.92 2.31 5.60
CA LEU A 88 18.03 2.24 6.76
C LEU A 88 17.63 3.62 7.29
N GLU A 89 18.57 4.57 7.33
CA GLU A 89 18.29 5.95 7.76
C GLU A 89 17.32 6.65 6.79
N GLU A 90 17.56 6.53 5.49
CA GLU A 90 16.67 7.10 4.47
C GLU A 90 15.27 6.48 4.53
N LEU A 91 15.16 5.17 4.77
CA LEU A 91 13.88 4.49 4.91
C LEU A 91 13.11 4.97 6.15
N THR A 92 13.78 5.10 7.29
CA THR A 92 13.12 5.55 8.53
C THR A 92 12.58 6.97 8.44
N ARG A 93 13.23 7.83 7.65
CA ARG A 93 12.76 9.20 7.39
C ARG A 93 11.55 9.24 6.44
N ARG A 94 11.48 8.34 5.46
CA ARG A 94 10.47 8.36 4.39
C ARG A 94 9.27 7.47 4.67
N LEU A 95 9.44 6.41 5.45
CA LEU A 95 8.38 5.49 5.84
C LEU A 95 7.14 6.19 6.45
N PRO A 96 7.28 7.15 7.38
CA PRO A 96 6.13 7.85 7.94
C PRO A 96 5.27 8.54 6.88
N VAL A 97 5.89 9.16 5.86
CA VAL A 97 5.17 9.86 4.78
C VAL A 97 4.32 8.88 3.96
N SER A 98 4.89 7.74 3.55
CA SER A 98 4.15 6.72 2.79
C SER A 98 3.07 6.06 3.63
N LEU A 99 3.34 5.78 4.92
CA LEU A 99 2.33 5.21 5.83
C LEU A 99 1.18 6.18 6.07
N GLU A 100 1.46 7.45 6.29
CA GLU A 100 0.43 8.48 6.48
C GLU A 100 -0.47 8.60 5.25
N LEU A 101 0.11 8.69 4.06
CA LEU A 101 -0.63 8.70 2.81
C LEU A 101 -1.50 7.44 2.66
N GLY A 102 -0.93 6.26 2.94
CA GLY A 102 -1.64 4.98 2.85
C GLY A 102 -2.78 4.85 3.86
N VAL A 103 -2.55 5.24 5.11
CA VAL A 103 -3.57 5.21 6.18
C VAL A 103 -4.71 6.18 5.87
N LEU A 104 -4.41 7.40 5.45
CA LEU A 104 -5.43 8.38 5.04
C LEU A 104 -6.22 7.91 3.82
N ALA A 105 -5.55 7.32 2.83
CA ALA A 105 -6.24 6.75 1.67
C ALA A 105 -7.18 5.61 2.07
N LEU A 106 -6.73 4.71 2.95
CA LEU A 106 -7.57 3.62 3.47
C LEU A 106 -8.75 4.16 4.28
N PHE A 107 -8.53 5.19 5.09
CA PHE A 107 -9.58 5.89 5.81
C PHE A 107 -10.65 6.43 4.87
N PHE A 108 -10.28 7.18 3.82
CA PHE A 108 -11.22 7.68 2.82
C PHE A 108 -11.93 6.54 2.08
N ALA A 109 -11.20 5.47 1.72
CA ALA A 109 -11.79 4.32 1.09
C ALA A 109 -12.91 3.69 1.93
N ILE A 110 -12.68 3.49 3.24
CA ILE A 110 -13.66 2.89 4.15
C ILE A 110 -14.84 3.84 4.40
N VAL A 111 -14.57 5.12 4.70
CA VAL A 111 -15.59 6.11 5.03
C VAL A 111 -16.54 6.36 3.84
N ILE A 112 -16.05 6.21 2.62
CA ILE A 112 -16.86 6.36 1.40
C ILE A 112 -17.55 5.03 1.06
N ALA A 113 -16.80 3.93 1.01
CA ALA A 113 -17.27 2.66 0.46
C ALA A 113 -18.30 1.98 1.35
N VAL A 114 -18.08 1.94 2.67
CA VAL A 114 -18.97 1.20 3.57
C VAL A 114 -20.36 1.84 3.63
N PRO A 115 -20.54 3.15 3.86
CA PRO A 115 -21.87 3.76 3.86
C PRO A 115 -22.58 3.63 2.52
N ILE A 116 -21.87 3.82 1.40
CA ILE A 116 -22.45 3.70 0.05
C ILE A 116 -22.84 2.25 -0.22
N GLY A 117 -22.01 1.26 0.16
CA GLY A 117 -22.31 -0.17 0.02
C GLY A 117 -23.52 -0.60 0.84
N VAL A 118 -23.64 -0.09 2.08
CA VAL A 118 -24.81 -0.32 2.94
C VAL A 118 -26.06 0.28 2.32
N LEU A 119 -26.01 1.54 1.86
CA LEU A 119 -27.14 2.22 1.25
C LEU A 119 -27.59 1.49 -0.04
N ALA A 120 -26.65 1.05 -0.86
CA ALA A 120 -26.93 0.29 -2.08
C ALA A 120 -27.56 -1.09 -1.79
N ALA A 121 -27.17 -1.73 -0.69
CA ALA A 121 -27.78 -3.00 -0.28
C ALA A 121 -29.20 -2.82 0.27
N VAL A 122 -29.41 -1.84 1.13
CA VAL A 122 -30.73 -1.56 1.73
C VAL A 122 -31.73 -1.10 0.68
N ARG A 123 -31.27 -0.34 -0.33
CA ARG A 123 -32.10 0.14 -1.44
C ARG A 123 -31.92 -0.69 -2.71
N GLN A 124 -31.77 -2.00 -2.54
CA GLN A 124 -31.56 -2.93 -3.65
C GLN A 124 -32.56 -2.67 -4.80
N ASP A 125 -32.05 -2.72 -6.05
CA ASP A 125 -32.79 -2.57 -7.29
C ASP A 125 -33.51 -1.21 -7.47
N SER A 126 -33.19 -0.21 -6.65
CA SER A 126 -33.64 1.18 -6.84
C SER A 126 -32.70 1.95 -7.77
N MET A 127 -33.18 3.11 -8.28
CA MET A 127 -32.34 4.04 -9.07
C MET A 127 -31.08 4.48 -8.31
N ALA A 128 -31.17 4.61 -6.97
CA ALA A 128 -30.03 4.94 -6.12
C ALA A 128 -29.00 3.81 -6.14
N ASP A 129 -29.41 2.54 -6.05
CA ASP A 129 -28.52 1.37 -6.16
C ASP A 129 -27.84 1.33 -7.53
N TYR A 130 -28.60 1.52 -8.61
CA TYR A 130 -28.04 1.56 -9.97
C TYR A 130 -27.01 2.69 -10.12
N ALA A 131 -27.31 3.89 -9.65
CA ALA A 131 -26.39 5.03 -9.70
C ALA A 131 -25.10 4.74 -8.93
N MET A 132 -25.19 4.24 -7.69
CA MET A 132 -24.02 3.91 -6.86
C MET A 132 -23.15 2.81 -7.49
N ARG A 133 -23.76 1.78 -8.08
CA ARG A 133 -23.03 0.73 -8.81
C ARG A 133 -22.33 1.27 -10.05
N SER A 134 -23.01 2.11 -10.81
CA SER A 134 -22.43 2.75 -12.00
C SER A 134 -21.26 3.66 -11.64
N MET A 135 -21.36 4.45 -10.57
CA MET A 135 -20.24 5.25 -10.06
C MET A 135 -19.07 4.38 -9.61
N ALA A 136 -19.33 3.25 -8.95
CA ALA A 136 -18.27 2.31 -8.58
C ALA A 136 -17.56 1.72 -9.79
N ILE A 137 -18.30 1.36 -10.85
CA ILE A 137 -17.72 0.86 -12.10
C ILE A 137 -16.87 1.94 -12.77
N LEU A 138 -17.36 3.16 -12.86
CA LEU A 138 -16.60 4.31 -13.41
C LEU A 138 -15.32 4.55 -12.60
N GLY A 139 -15.40 4.52 -11.26
CA GLY A 139 -14.24 4.69 -10.40
C GLY A 139 -13.16 3.61 -10.57
N LEU A 140 -13.54 2.39 -10.98
CA LEU A 140 -12.58 1.32 -11.31
C LEU A 140 -12.01 1.42 -12.73
N SER A 141 -12.75 2.04 -13.63
CA SER A 141 -12.36 2.15 -15.05
C SER A 141 -11.35 3.26 -15.29
N VAL A 142 -11.31 4.27 -14.43
CA VAL A 142 -10.42 5.42 -14.58
C VAL A 142 -9.17 5.23 -13.73
N PRO A 143 -7.96 5.28 -14.32
CA PRO A 143 -6.72 5.15 -13.55
C PRO A 143 -6.57 6.27 -12.52
N GLY A 144 -6.29 5.93 -11.26
CA GLY A 144 -6.17 6.91 -10.17
C GLY A 144 -5.10 7.97 -10.43
N PHE A 145 -3.96 7.59 -11.02
CA PHE A 145 -2.91 8.55 -11.38
C PHE A 145 -3.36 9.59 -12.42
N TRP A 146 -4.23 9.20 -13.35
CA TRP A 146 -4.78 10.13 -14.33
C TRP A 146 -5.68 11.16 -13.66
N ILE A 147 -6.55 10.72 -12.72
CA ILE A 147 -7.37 11.63 -11.90
C ILE A 147 -6.44 12.57 -11.09
N ALA A 148 -5.38 12.03 -10.49
CA ALA A 148 -4.40 12.82 -9.72
C ALA A 148 -3.73 13.90 -10.59
N THR A 149 -3.31 13.54 -11.80
CA THR A 149 -2.72 14.49 -12.74
C THR A 149 -3.71 15.57 -13.15
N LEU A 150 -4.95 15.21 -13.49
CA LEU A 150 -5.98 16.20 -13.81
C LEU A 150 -6.36 17.10 -12.62
N ALA A 151 -6.36 16.55 -11.41
CA ALA A 151 -6.65 17.31 -10.19
C ALA A 151 -5.59 18.38 -9.86
N ILE A 152 -4.40 18.26 -10.44
CA ILE A 152 -3.35 19.31 -10.37
C ILE A 152 -3.45 20.22 -11.60
N LEU A 153 -3.52 19.62 -12.79
CA LEU A 153 -3.39 20.34 -14.06
C LEU A 153 -4.56 21.29 -14.31
N LEU A 154 -5.80 20.83 -14.11
CA LEU A 154 -6.97 21.66 -14.41
C LEU A 154 -7.08 22.90 -13.49
N PRO A 155 -6.92 22.80 -12.16
CA PRO A 155 -6.88 23.99 -11.31
C PRO A 155 -5.70 24.92 -11.62
N ALA A 156 -4.54 24.37 -12.01
CA ALA A 156 -3.40 25.18 -12.40
C ALA A 156 -3.70 26.02 -13.65
N ILE A 157 -4.36 25.42 -14.66
CA ILE A 157 -4.70 26.13 -15.90
C ILE A 157 -5.83 27.14 -15.69
N TRP A 158 -6.88 26.80 -14.94
CA TRP A 158 -8.10 27.63 -14.86
C TRP A 158 -8.04 28.69 -13.77
N TRP A 159 -7.32 28.39 -12.65
CA TRP A 159 -7.30 29.26 -11.47
C TRP A 159 -5.91 29.64 -11.01
N GLY A 160 -4.83 29.19 -11.71
CA GLY A 160 -3.44 29.42 -11.29
C GLY A 160 -3.09 28.76 -9.96
N TRP A 161 -3.86 27.76 -9.52
CA TRP A 161 -3.64 27.06 -8.28
C TRP A 161 -2.91 25.73 -8.51
N SER A 162 -1.88 25.49 -7.70
CA SER A 162 -1.20 24.20 -7.63
C SER A 162 -0.98 23.78 -6.17
N PRO A 163 -0.93 22.47 -5.88
CA PRO A 163 -0.57 22.03 -4.55
C PRO A 163 0.85 22.48 -4.18
N PRO A 164 1.15 22.64 -2.87
CA PRO A 164 2.49 23.03 -2.42
C PRO A 164 3.55 22.02 -2.88
N ILE A 165 4.61 22.49 -3.51
CA ILE A 165 5.71 21.65 -4.00
C ILE A 165 6.66 21.28 -2.85
N GLN A 166 6.78 22.16 -1.84
CA GLN A 166 7.66 21.92 -0.69
C GLN A 166 6.92 21.13 0.38
N PHE A 167 7.54 20.04 0.80
CA PHE A 167 7.04 19.25 1.91
C PHE A 167 7.16 20.04 3.21
N THR A 168 6.05 20.17 3.91
CA THR A 168 5.97 20.81 5.22
C THR A 168 5.76 19.72 6.28
N ALA A 169 6.69 19.60 7.23
CA ALA A 169 6.55 18.66 8.33
C ALA A 169 5.39 19.05 9.26
N PHE A 170 4.74 18.05 9.87
CA PHE A 170 3.64 18.28 10.82
C PHE A 170 4.03 19.19 11.98
N SER A 171 5.27 19.06 12.47
CA SER A 171 5.82 19.88 13.54
C SER A 171 6.02 21.37 13.17
N ALA A 172 6.18 21.66 11.87
CA ALA A 172 6.38 23.03 11.40
C ALA A 172 5.05 23.77 11.18
N ASN A 173 4.09 23.09 10.52
CA ASN A 173 2.75 23.63 10.29
C ASN A 173 1.76 22.46 10.07
N PRO A 174 0.96 22.09 11.10
CA PRO A 174 0.02 20.97 11.01
C PRO A 174 -1.03 21.12 9.90
N TRP A 175 -1.54 22.34 9.69
CA TRP A 175 -2.56 22.58 8.66
C TRP A 175 -2.01 22.45 7.24
N ALA A 176 -0.84 23.03 6.98
CA ALA A 176 -0.17 22.89 5.69
C ALA A 176 0.20 21.41 5.43
N HIS A 177 0.63 20.69 6.46
CA HIS A 177 0.94 19.27 6.37
C HIS A 177 -0.29 18.46 5.98
N VAL A 178 -1.40 18.59 6.72
CA VAL A 178 -2.65 17.88 6.40
C VAL A 178 -3.15 18.22 4.99
N ALA A 179 -3.10 19.50 4.60
CA ALA A 179 -3.53 19.94 3.27
C ALA A 179 -2.75 19.27 2.14
N GLN A 180 -1.45 18.98 2.32
CA GLN A 180 -0.63 18.29 1.31
C GLN A 180 -1.06 16.83 1.12
N PHE A 181 -1.53 16.16 2.17
CA PHE A 181 -1.94 14.76 2.12
C PHE A 181 -3.40 14.57 1.71
N LEU A 182 -4.27 15.57 1.96
CA LEU A 182 -5.71 15.42 1.82
C LEU A 182 -6.12 15.03 0.39
N LEU A 183 -5.65 15.78 -0.61
CA LEU A 183 -6.01 15.56 -2.02
C LEU A 183 -5.46 14.23 -2.55
N PRO A 184 -4.15 13.91 -2.42
CA PRO A 184 -3.62 12.63 -2.88
C PRO A 184 -4.24 11.44 -2.15
N ALA A 185 -4.45 11.52 -0.84
CA ALA A 185 -5.08 10.45 -0.06
C ALA A 185 -6.54 10.23 -0.46
N PHE A 186 -7.30 11.29 -0.72
CA PHE A 186 -8.68 11.21 -1.16
C PHE A 186 -8.80 10.53 -2.53
N ILE A 187 -7.98 10.93 -3.52
CA ILE A 187 -8.01 10.33 -4.86
C ILE A 187 -7.59 8.85 -4.80
N LEU A 188 -6.52 8.53 -4.08
CA LEU A 188 -6.05 7.15 -3.88
C LEU A 188 -7.10 6.30 -3.15
N GLY A 189 -7.79 6.90 -2.17
CA GLY A 189 -8.86 6.26 -1.43
C GLY A 189 -10.09 5.96 -2.28
N ILE A 190 -10.53 6.88 -3.14
CA ILE A 190 -11.66 6.67 -4.05
C ILE A 190 -11.39 5.51 -5.01
N ALA A 191 -10.19 5.40 -5.55
CA ALA A 191 -9.81 4.30 -6.42
C ALA A 191 -9.99 2.92 -5.73
N SER A 192 -9.70 2.84 -4.43
CA SER A 192 -9.89 1.64 -3.62
C SER A 192 -11.33 1.44 -3.15
N ALA A 193 -12.09 2.52 -2.98
CA ALA A 193 -13.44 2.51 -2.43
C ALA A 193 -14.43 1.68 -3.26
N ALA A 194 -14.30 1.67 -4.57
CA ALA A 194 -15.22 1.00 -5.47
C ALA A 194 -15.24 -0.54 -5.28
N ALA A 195 -14.09 -1.16 -5.04
CA ALA A 195 -14.01 -2.60 -4.74
C ALA A 195 -14.63 -2.93 -3.37
N ILE A 196 -14.33 -2.13 -2.35
CA ILE A 196 -14.84 -2.28 -0.99
C ILE A 196 -16.36 -2.08 -0.97
N MET A 197 -16.87 -1.08 -1.67
CA MET A 197 -18.32 -0.80 -1.79
C MET A 197 -19.07 -1.98 -2.38
N ARG A 198 -18.61 -2.54 -3.51
CA ARG A 198 -19.27 -3.69 -4.15
C ARG A 198 -19.28 -4.91 -3.25
N LEU A 199 -18.17 -5.18 -2.56
CA LEU A 199 -18.09 -6.29 -1.62
C LEU A 199 -19.04 -6.06 -0.44
N THR A 200 -19.02 -4.88 0.19
CA THR A 200 -19.91 -4.52 1.30
C THR A 200 -21.37 -4.71 0.92
N ARG A 201 -21.76 -4.24 -0.28
CA ARG A 201 -23.12 -4.44 -0.79
C ARG A 201 -23.46 -5.93 -0.93
N GLY A 202 -22.61 -6.71 -1.59
CA GLY A 202 -22.84 -8.14 -1.84
C GLY A 202 -22.99 -8.93 -0.54
N THR A 203 -22.03 -8.80 0.36
CA THR A 203 -22.04 -9.50 1.65
C THR A 203 -23.20 -9.06 2.55
N LEU A 204 -23.58 -7.77 2.52
CA LEU A 204 -24.72 -7.30 3.30
C LEU A 204 -26.04 -7.87 2.76
N LEU A 205 -26.23 -7.97 1.44
CA LEU A 205 -27.39 -8.60 0.83
C LEU A 205 -27.52 -10.10 1.21
N GLU A 206 -26.40 -10.83 1.24
CA GLU A 206 -26.38 -12.23 1.68
C GLU A 206 -26.80 -12.35 3.16
N VAL A 207 -26.24 -11.48 4.02
CA VAL A 207 -26.54 -11.48 5.45
C VAL A 207 -27.99 -11.07 5.74
N LEU A 208 -28.53 -10.10 5.02
CA LEU A 208 -29.93 -9.66 5.19
C LEU A 208 -30.96 -10.78 4.90
N ARG A 209 -30.59 -11.80 4.14
CA ARG A 209 -31.45 -12.96 3.81
C ARG A 209 -31.40 -14.09 4.85
N GLN A 210 -30.53 -13.98 5.87
CA GLN A 210 -30.35 -15.01 6.90
C GLN A 210 -31.53 -15.06 7.90
N ASP A 211 -31.82 -16.24 8.43
CA ASP A 211 -32.98 -16.48 9.30
C ASP A 211 -32.94 -15.69 10.61
N TYR A 212 -31.73 -15.47 11.17
CA TYR A 212 -31.61 -14.65 12.37
C TYR A 212 -31.97 -13.17 12.14
N VAL A 213 -31.77 -12.68 10.91
CA VAL A 213 -32.17 -11.32 10.51
C VAL A 213 -33.68 -11.26 10.33
N ARG A 214 -34.30 -12.28 9.73
CA ARG A 214 -35.77 -12.41 9.67
C ARG A 214 -36.39 -12.44 11.06
N THR A 215 -35.77 -13.16 11.99
CA THR A 215 -36.20 -13.18 13.41
C THR A 215 -36.10 -11.78 14.05
N ALA A 216 -35.07 -11.01 13.73
CA ALA A 216 -34.95 -9.64 14.22
C ALA A 216 -36.08 -8.73 13.70
N TRP A 217 -36.45 -8.89 12.43
CA TRP A 217 -37.60 -8.20 11.82
C TRP A 217 -38.92 -8.62 12.49
N SER A 218 -39.14 -9.91 12.72
CA SER A 218 -40.35 -10.43 13.36
C SER A 218 -40.54 -9.91 14.80
N LYS A 219 -39.44 -9.54 15.46
CA LYS A 219 -39.46 -8.90 16.82
C LYS A 219 -39.78 -7.42 16.76
N GLY A 220 -40.09 -6.84 15.59
CA GLY A 220 -40.46 -5.43 15.43
C GLY A 220 -39.29 -4.45 15.57
N LEU A 221 -38.02 -4.91 15.42
CA LEU A 221 -36.88 -4.01 15.49
C LEU A 221 -36.86 -3.04 14.29
N ARG A 222 -36.47 -1.80 14.56
CA ARG A 222 -36.32 -0.76 13.51
C ARG A 222 -35.26 -1.17 12.49
N GLU A 223 -35.48 -0.90 11.22
CA GLU A 223 -34.57 -1.21 10.10
C GLU A 223 -33.12 -0.83 10.40
N ARG A 224 -32.88 0.38 10.87
CA ARG A 224 -31.54 0.87 11.22
C ARG A 224 -30.84 -0.05 12.23
N VAL A 225 -31.55 -0.60 13.21
CA VAL A 225 -31.00 -1.49 14.23
C VAL A 225 -30.67 -2.86 13.60
N VAL A 226 -31.59 -3.40 12.78
CA VAL A 226 -31.39 -4.68 12.09
C VAL A 226 -30.17 -4.57 11.15
N VAL A 227 -30.08 -3.52 10.34
CA VAL A 227 -28.99 -3.32 9.41
C VAL A 227 -27.66 -3.10 10.11
N LEU A 228 -27.55 -2.06 10.97
CA LEU A 228 -26.26 -1.64 11.51
C LEU A 228 -25.78 -2.55 12.65
N LYS A 229 -26.65 -3.05 13.50
CA LYS A 229 -26.26 -3.83 14.70
C LYS A 229 -26.26 -5.34 14.43
N HIS A 230 -27.22 -5.86 13.68
CA HIS A 230 -27.37 -7.30 13.49
C HIS A 230 -26.79 -7.81 12.19
N SER A 231 -26.81 -7.02 11.10
CA SER A 231 -26.37 -7.49 9.80
C SER A 231 -24.98 -7.00 9.40
N LEU A 232 -24.69 -5.70 9.55
CA LEU A 232 -23.44 -5.10 9.07
C LEU A 232 -22.21 -5.71 9.74
N LYS A 233 -22.25 -6.01 11.04
CA LYS A 233 -21.12 -6.60 11.75
C LYS A 233 -20.65 -7.92 11.09
N ASN A 234 -21.59 -8.75 10.68
CA ASN A 234 -21.28 -10.03 10.03
C ASN A 234 -20.91 -9.84 8.56
N ALA A 235 -21.54 -8.89 7.87
CA ALA A 235 -21.23 -8.55 6.49
C ALA A 235 -19.83 -7.93 6.31
N LEU A 236 -19.28 -7.28 7.35
CA LEU A 236 -17.93 -6.69 7.29
C LEU A 236 -16.80 -7.72 7.45
N ILE A 237 -17.06 -8.96 7.88
CA ILE A 237 -16.01 -9.98 8.04
C ILE A 237 -15.22 -10.19 6.73
N PRO A 238 -15.85 -10.48 5.57
CA PRO A 238 -15.12 -10.59 4.31
C PRO A 238 -14.50 -9.26 3.85
N VAL A 239 -15.10 -8.12 4.20
CA VAL A 239 -14.57 -6.80 3.85
C VAL A 239 -13.22 -6.54 4.52
N ILE A 240 -13.06 -6.94 5.79
CA ILE A 240 -11.78 -6.81 6.53
C ILE A 240 -10.66 -7.59 5.82
N THR A 241 -10.97 -8.75 5.21
CA THR A 241 -9.98 -9.49 4.39
C THR A 241 -9.48 -8.66 3.23
N VAL A 242 -10.42 -8.11 2.48
CA VAL A 242 -10.08 -7.32 1.30
C VAL A 242 -9.35 -6.05 1.70
N LEU A 243 -9.66 -5.45 2.86
CA LEU A 243 -8.89 -4.33 3.40
C LEU A 243 -7.41 -4.69 3.61
N GLY A 244 -7.10 -5.90 4.10
CA GLY A 244 -5.71 -6.37 4.21
C GLY A 244 -4.99 -6.43 2.86
N ILE A 245 -5.65 -6.93 1.82
CA ILE A 245 -5.12 -6.95 0.44
C ILE A 245 -4.95 -5.51 -0.09
N GLN A 246 -5.91 -4.63 0.20
CA GLN A 246 -5.87 -3.22 -0.22
C GLN A 246 -4.70 -2.45 0.40
N VAL A 247 -4.24 -2.80 1.60
CA VAL A 247 -3.03 -2.18 2.18
C VAL A 247 -1.82 -2.42 1.28
N ALA A 248 -1.63 -3.63 0.75
CA ALA A 248 -0.55 -3.93 -0.18
C ALA A 248 -0.68 -3.13 -1.48
N GLN A 249 -1.89 -3.03 -2.04
CA GLN A 249 -2.16 -2.27 -3.26
C GLN A 249 -1.96 -0.76 -3.06
N ILE A 250 -2.38 -0.23 -1.92
CA ILE A 250 -2.19 1.18 -1.57
C ILE A 250 -0.71 1.49 -1.43
N LEU A 251 0.08 0.66 -0.72
CA LEU A 251 1.52 0.85 -0.60
C LEU A 251 2.23 0.85 -1.96
N GLY A 252 1.83 -0.02 -2.89
CA GLY A 252 2.31 0.02 -4.27
C GLY A 252 1.84 1.27 -5.03
N GLY A 253 0.60 1.72 -4.79
CA GLY A 253 0.01 2.89 -5.43
C GLY A 253 0.59 4.21 -4.94
N THR A 254 1.07 4.30 -3.70
CA THR A 254 1.66 5.54 -3.16
C THR A 254 2.85 6.00 -3.97
N VAL A 255 3.62 5.10 -4.60
CA VAL A 255 4.79 5.43 -5.44
C VAL A 255 4.46 6.51 -6.47
N ILE A 256 3.38 6.29 -7.22
CA ILE A 256 2.96 7.21 -8.28
C ILE A 256 2.44 8.52 -7.68
N PHE A 257 1.64 8.44 -6.62
CA PHE A 257 1.07 9.62 -5.96
C PHE A 257 2.12 10.48 -5.27
N GLU A 258 3.09 9.87 -4.61
CA GLU A 258 4.22 10.56 -4.02
C GLU A 258 5.03 11.34 -5.06
N SER A 259 5.23 10.74 -6.25
CA SER A 259 5.94 11.40 -7.35
C SER A 259 5.11 12.55 -7.94
N ILE A 260 3.81 12.37 -8.18
CA ILE A 260 2.92 13.39 -8.75
C ILE A 260 2.77 14.60 -7.81
N PHE A 261 2.60 14.34 -6.50
CA PHE A 261 2.37 15.39 -5.49
C PHE A 261 3.65 15.89 -4.81
N GLY A 262 4.83 15.39 -5.21
CA GLY A 262 6.10 15.84 -4.65
C GLY A 262 6.35 15.43 -3.20
N LEU A 263 5.65 14.41 -2.68
CA LEU A 263 5.82 13.92 -1.32
C LEU A 263 7.13 13.11 -1.20
N PRO A 264 7.95 13.36 -0.16
CA PRO A 264 9.24 12.66 0.02
C PRO A 264 9.07 11.29 0.69
N GLY A 265 8.23 10.42 0.12
CA GLY A 265 7.97 9.09 0.63
C GLY A 265 8.92 8.02 0.10
N MET A 266 8.68 6.75 0.51
CA MET A 266 9.46 5.59 0.08
C MET A 266 9.23 5.25 -1.39
N GLY A 267 8.02 5.47 -1.90
CA GLY A 267 7.69 5.16 -3.28
C GLY A 267 8.44 6.03 -4.26
N ARG A 268 8.50 7.35 -4.02
CA ARG A 268 9.32 8.27 -4.81
C ARG A 268 10.80 7.89 -4.72
N PHE A 269 11.28 7.55 -3.53
CA PHE A 269 12.65 7.12 -3.33
C PHE A 269 12.99 5.85 -4.11
N LEU A 270 12.05 4.89 -4.16
CA LEU A 270 12.19 3.69 -5.00
C LEU A 270 12.22 4.04 -6.48
N PHE A 271 11.34 4.93 -6.93
CA PHE A 271 11.30 5.37 -8.33
C PHE A 271 12.61 6.02 -8.76
N ASP A 272 13.14 6.93 -7.95
CA ASP A 272 14.43 7.57 -8.19
C ASP A 272 15.57 6.52 -8.21
N ALA A 273 15.57 5.59 -7.25
CA ALA A 273 16.56 4.52 -7.17
C ALA A 273 16.52 3.56 -8.37
N ILE A 274 15.34 3.26 -8.93
CA ILE A 274 15.21 2.43 -10.13
C ILE A 274 15.87 3.13 -11.32
N ASN A 275 15.60 4.43 -11.52
CA ASN A 275 16.19 5.20 -12.61
C ASN A 275 17.72 5.31 -12.46
N GLN A 276 18.22 5.41 -11.24
CA GLN A 276 19.64 5.48 -10.91
C GLN A 276 20.31 4.10 -10.75
N ARG A 277 19.55 3.00 -10.81
CA ARG A 277 20.03 1.64 -10.55
C ARG A 277 20.74 1.49 -9.19
N ASP A 278 20.23 2.17 -8.19
CA ASP A 278 20.74 2.09 -6.82
C ASP A 278 20.28 0.79 -6.16
N TYR A 279 21.07 -0.29 -6.36
CA TYR A 279 20.71 -1.64 -5.92
C TYR A 279 20.41 -1.73 -4.43
N PRO A 280 21.25 -1.20 -3.50
CA PRO A 280 20.94 -1.26 -2.08
C PRO A 280 19.61 -0.59 -1.73
N VAL A 281 19.30 0.57 -2.33
CA VAL A 281 18.03 1.27 -2.10
C VAL A 281 16.86 0.47 -2.66
N ILE A 282 16.94 -0.03 -3.90
CA ILE A 282 15.88 -0.85 -4.51
C ILE A 282 15.60 -2.07 -3.63
N GLN A 283 16.64 -2.76 -3.19
CA GLN A 283 16.51 -3.95 -2.34
C GLN A 283 15.94 -3.61 -0.97
N GLY A 284 16.44 -2.56 -0.32
CA GLY A 284 16.00 -2.12 1.01
C GLY A 284 14.53 -1.71 1.03
N VAL A 285 14.09 -0.87 0.07
CA VAL A 285 12.69 -0.42 -0.04
C VAL A 285 11.76 -1.60 -0.31
N ASN A 286 12.07 -2.45 -1.29
CA ASN A 286 11.22 -3.60 -1.62
C ASN A 286 11.13 -4.61 -0.47
N LEU A 287 12.24 -4.88 0.22
CA LEU A 287 12.25 -5.77 1.38
C LEU A 287 11.37 -5.21 2.51
N LEU A 288 11.43 -3.91 2.76
CA LEU A 288 10.58 -3.26 3.74
C LEU A 288 9.10 -3.33 3.36
N ILE A 289 8.75 -3.04 2.09
CA ILE A 289 7.37 -3.15 1.60
C ILE A 289 6.85 -4.58 1.79
N VAL A 290 7.62 -5.59 1.39
CA VAL A 290 7.23 -7.00 1.57
C VAL A 290 7.04 -7.34 3.05
N THR A 291 7.94 -6.87 3.91
CA THR A 291 7.85 -7.08 5.37
C THR A 291 6.59 -6.44 5.94
N VAL A 292 6.26 -5.22 5.54
CA VAL A 292 5.01 -4.55 5.94
C VAL A 292 3.79 -5.32 5.46
N VAL A 293 3.76 -5.76 4.19
CA VAL A 293 2.65 -6.55 3.64
C VAL A 293 2.45 -7.86 4.39
N VAL A 294 3.54 -8.60 4.66
CA VAL A 294 3.48 -9.85 5.44
C VAL A 294 2.98 -9.59 6.85
N THR A 295 3.45 -8.51 7.50
CA THR A 295 3.02 -8.11 8.83
C THR A 295 1.53 -7.75 8.87
N VAL A 296 1.05 -6.97 7.91
CA VAL A 296 -0.38 -6.63 7.79
C VAL A 296 -1.22 -7.87 7.58
N ASN A 297 -0.81 -8.80 6.72
CA ASN A 297 -1.53 -10.06 6.53
C ASN A 297 -1.58 -10.88 7.82
N LEU A 298 -0.48 -10.95 8.59
CA LEU A 298 -0.47 -11.62 9.89
C LEU A 298 -1.43 -10.94 10.90
N VAL A 299 -1.50 -9.61 10.89
CA VAL A 299 -2.45 -8.85 11.72
C VAL A 299 -3.88 -9.16 11.31
N VAL A 300 -4.19 -9.14 10.01
CA VAL A 300 -5.52 -9.50 9.49
C VAL A 300 -5.90 -10.92 9.87
N ASP A 301 -4.98 -11.89 9.73
CA ASP A 301 -5.21 -13.27 10.14
C ASP A 301 -5.47 -13.41 11.66
N ALA A 302 -4.77 -12.62 12.48
CA ALA A 302 -5.01 -12.57 13.91
C ALA A 302 -6.39 -11.97 14.25
N PHE A 303 -6.82 -10.93 13.52
CA PHE A 303 -8.17 -10.37 13.64
C PHE A 303 -9.25 -11.39 13.27
N TYR A 304 -9.04 -12.22 12.23
CA TYR A 304 -9.95 -13.32 11.92
C TYR A 304 -10.10 -14.32 13.05
N ALA A 305 -8.98 -14.77 13.62
CA ALA A 305 -9.00 -15.70 14.73
C ALA A 305 -9.72 -15.13 15.98
N PHE A 306 -9.79 -13.79 16.09
CA PHE A 306 -10.53 -13.10 17.16
C PHE A 306 -12.03 -12.95 16.83
N LEU A 307 -12.38 -12.65 15.56
CA LEU A 307 -13.77 -12.38 15.14
C LEU A 307 -14.57 -13.65 14.89
N ASP A 308 -13.94 -14.70 14.38
CA ASP A 308 -14.60 -15.99 14.08
C ASP A 308 -14.13 -17.09 15.04
N PRO A 309 -14.94 -17.44 16.06
CA PRO A 309 -14.62 -18.53 16.98
C PRO A 309 -14.46 -19.91 16.32
N ARG A 310 -14.93 -20.07 15.06
CA ARG A 310 -14.87 -21.34 14.32
C ARG A 310 -13.48 -21.65 13.78
N ILE A 311 -12.59 -20.64 13.69
CA ILE A 311 -11.20 -20.77 13.18
C ILE A 311 -10.23 -21.27 14.29
N ARG A 312 -10.70 -21.71 15.43
CA ARG A 312 -9.88 -22.11 16.58
C ARG A 312 -9.20 -23.49 16.48
N TYR A 313 -9.15 -24.12 15.32
CA TYR A 313 -8.55 -25.46 15.13
C TYR A 313 -7.27 -25.43 14.30
#